data_b3f7730d942fd3e849e39da346e10abd
#
_entry.id   b3f7730d942fd3e849e39da346e10abd
#
_cell.length_a   1.000
_cell.length_b   1.000
_cell.length_c   1.000
_cell.angle_alpha   90.00
_cell.angle_beta   90.00
_cell.angle_gamma   90.00
#
_symmetry.space_group_name_H-M   'P 1'
#
loop_
_entity.id
_entity.type
_entity.pdbx_description
1 polymer ?
#
loop_
_entity_poly.entity_id
_entity_poly.type
_entity_poly.pdbx_seq_one_letter_code
_entity_poly.pdbx_strand_id
1 'polypeptide(L)'
;MRNERNILRHELIGLDCEVAEAGNSSLVGIRGRIVDETMKTLVLGEKRKRITKKGCRFRVTVNGRKVIIDGDLLVARPEDRIKKKFKKW
;
A
#
# COMPACT_ATOMS: atom_id res chain seq x y z
N MET A 1 -10.51 3.23 12.61
CA MET A 1 -11.23 3.02 11.35
C MET A 1 -10.37 3.45 10.17
N ARG A 2 -10.28 2.61 9.14
CA ARG A 2 -9.51 2.95 7.93
C ARG A 2 -10.27 3.98 7.10
N ASN A 3 -9.60 5.04 6.69
CA ASN A 3 -10.16 6.02 5.77
C ASN A 3 -9.02 6.76 5.06
N GLU A 4 -9.38 7.67 4.16
CA GLU A 4 -8.40 8.39 3.35
C GLU A 4 -7.40 9.20 4.18
N ARG A 5 -7.84 9.70 5.31
CA ARG A 5 -7.02 10.61 6.11
C ARG A 5 -5.98 9.89 6.96
N ASN A 6 -6.26 8.64 7.34
CA ASN A 6 -5.38 7.91 8.24
C ASN A 6 -4.90 6.58 7.70
N ILE A 7 -4.93 6.41 6.37
CA ILE A 7 -4.56 5.15 5.73
C ILE A 7 -3.14 4.71 6.09
N LEU A 8 -2.21 5.65 6.23
CA LEU A 8 -0.83 5.31 6.56
C LEU A 8 -0.64 4.85 8.00
N ARG A 9 -1.66 5.02 8.83
CA ARG A 9 -1.62 4.66 10.25
C ARG A 9 -2.24 3.30 10.53
N HIS A 10 -2.79 2.66 9.52
CA HIS A 10 -3.49 1.39 9.64
C HIS A 10 -2.88 0.34 8.73
N GLU A 11 -3.14 -0.92 9.04
CA GLU A 11 -2.73 -2.02 8.17
C GLU A 11 -3.45 -1.93 6.84
N LEU A 12 -2.73 -2.25 5.79
CA LEU A 12 -3.28 -2.25 4.43
C LEU A 12 -3.83 -3.61 4.02
N ILE A 13 -3.52 -4.66 4.78
CA ILE A 13 -3.96 -6.02 4.46
C ILE A 13 -5.49 -6.05 4.39
N GLY A 14 -6.00 -6.66 3.33
CA GLY A 14 -7.43 -6.76 3.09
C GLY A 14 -7.99 -5.69 2.16
N LEU A 15 -7.22 -4.67 1.82
CA LEU A 15 -7.66 -3.63 0.90
C LEU A 15 -7.32 -4.00 -0.53
N ASP A 16 -8.16 -3.57 -1.47
CA ASP A 16 -7.86 -3.72 -2.89
C ASP A 16 -6.80 -2.71 -3.29
N CYS A 17 -5.86 -3.15 -4.11
CA CYS A 17 -4.71 -2.33 -4.49
C CYS A 17 -4.33 -2.59 -5.94
N GLU A 18 -3.86 -1.55 -6.60
CA GLU A 18 -3.35 -1.63 -7.96
C GLU A 18 -2.05 -0.82 -8.04
N VAL A 19 -1.07 -1.33 -8.77
CA VAL A 19 0.16 -0.58 -9.02
C VAL A 19 -0.14 0.46 -10.09
N ALA A 20 -0.24 1.72 -9.69
CA ALA A 20 -0.56 2.81 -10.61
C ALA A 20 0.67 3.29 -11.37
N GLU A 21 1.82 3.35 -10.69
CA GLU A 21 3.09 3.75 -11.30
C GLU A 21 4.21 2.93 -10.67
N ALA A 22 5.24 2.64 -11.46
CA ALA A 22 6.41 1.90 -10.98
C ALA A 22 7.60 2.22 -11.88
N GLY A 23 8.80 2.18 -11.29
CA GLY A 23 10.04 2.32 -12.05
C GLY A 23 10.21 1.18 -13.06
N ASN A 24 9.77 -0.02 -12.68
CA ASN A 24 9.73 -1.17 -13.60
C ASN A 24 8.32 -1.23 -14.20
N SER A 25 8.20 -0.91 -15.49
CA SER A 25 6.90 -0.84 -16.15
C SER A 25 6.14 -2.15 -16.16
N SER A 26 6.82 -3.29 -16.02
CA SER A 26 6.15 -4.58 -15.96
C SER A 26 5.29 -4.75 -14.70
N LEU A 27 5.49 -3.92 -13.69
CA LEU A 27 4.70 -3.96 -12.47
C LEU A 27 3.42 -3.13 -12.57
N VAL A 28 3.36 -2.19 -13.50
CA VAL A 28 2.19 -1.31 -13.66
C VAL A 28 0.98 -2.12 -14.09
N GLY A 29 -0.14 -1.91 -13.41
CA GLY A 29 -1.37 -2.63 -13.70
C GLY A 29 -1.58 -3.90 -12.90
N ILE A 30 -0.56 -4.38 -12.18
CA ILE A 30 -0.74 -5.50 -11.27
C ILE A 30 -1.70 -5.07 -10.18
N ARG A 31 -2.72 -5.88 -9.93
CA ARG A 31 -3.75 -5.55 -8.96
C ARG A 31 -4.23 -6.78 -8.22
N GLY A 32 -4.81 -6.54 -7.06
CA GLY A 32 -5.35 -7.60 -6.22
C GLY A 32 -5.53 -7.09 -4.80
N ARG A 33 -6.08 -7.95 -3.95
CA ARG A 33 -6.20 -7.63 -2.55
C ARG A 33 -4.83 -7.77 -1.89
N ILE A 34 -4.49 -6.85 -1.01
CA ILE A 34 -3.26 -6.95 -0.24
C ILE A 34 -3.43 -8.10 0.75
N VAL A 35 -2.63 -9.16 0.59
CA VAL A 35 -2.72 -10.36 1.43
C VAL A 35 -1.61 -10.43 2.46
N ASP A 36 -0.54 -9.66 2.25
CA ASP A 36 0.56 -9.60 3.21
C ASP A 36 1.32 -8.30 3.00
N GLU A 37 2.07 -7.90 4.00
CA GLU A 37 2.87 -6.70 3.95
C GLU A 37 4.13 -6.89 4.78
N THR A 38 5.29 -6.55 4.18
CA THR A 38 6.57 -6.51 4.89
C THR A 38 7.03 -5.07 4.97
N MET A 39 8.20 -4.84 5.58
CA MET A 39 8.76 -3.49 5.66
C MET A 39 8.88 -2.82 4.29
N LYS A 40 9.31 -3.56 3.28
CA LYS A 40 9.64 -3.01 1.97
C LYS A 40 8.74 -3.47 0.83
N THR A 41 7.82 -4.39 1.07
CA THR A 41 6.99 -4.95 0.00
C THR A 41 5.53 -5.08 0.39
N LEU A 42 4.67 -5.08 -0.64
CA LEU A 42 3.27 -5.50 -0.52
C LEU A 42 3.10 -6.78 -1.32
N VAL A 43 2.27 -7.69 -0.83
CA VAL A 43 1.95 -8.93 -1.54
C VAL A 43 0.49 -8.87 -1.95
N LEU A 44 0.25 -8.97 -3.26
CA LEU A 44 -1.07 -8.79 -3.84
C LEU A 44 -1.63 -10.08 -4.44
N GLY A 45 -2.92 -10.30 -4.19
CA GLY A 45 -3.71 -11.32 -4.85
C GLY A 45 -3.42 -12.74 -4.41
N GLU A 46 -4.20 -13.68 -4.96
CA GLU A 46 -4.08 -15.10 -4.63
C GLU A 46 -2.72 -15.67 -5.02
N LYS A 47 -2.15 -15.17 -6.09
CA LYS A 47 -0.84 -15.60 -6.55
C LYS A 47 0.31 -15.02 -5.75
N ARG A 48 0.01 -14.20 -4.77
CA ARG A 48 0.97 -13.59 -3.86
C ARG A 48 2.09 -12.87 -4.60
N LYS A 49 1.70 -11.98 -5.49
CA LYS A 49 2.64 -11.15 -6.25
C LYS A 49 3.31 -10.15 -5.31
N ARG A 50 4.62 -10.23 -5.18
CA ARG A 50 5.37 -9.34 -4.30
C ARG A 50 5.81 -8.09 -5.04
N ILE A 51 5.43 -6.93 -4.52
CA ILE A 51 5.71 -5.63 -5.14
C ILE A 51 6.51 -4.79 -4.17
N THR A 52 7.65 -4.26 -4.61
CA THR A 52 8.44 -3.35 -3.77
C THR A 52 7.70 -2.05 -3.58
N LYS A 53 7.75 -1.50 -2.38
CA LYS A 53 7.10 -0.23 -2.08
C LYS A 53 7.83 0.95 -2.69
N LYS A 54 9.16 0.93 -2.60
CA LYS A 54 9.99 2.02 -3.08
C LYS A 54 9.90 2.14 -4.61
N GLY A 55 9.73 3.36 -5.09
CA GLY A 55 9.66 3.63 -6.53
C GLY A 55 8.32 3.31 -7.16
N CYS A 56 7.33 2.94 -6.36
CA CYS A 56 5.98 2.63 -6.86
C CYS A 56 4.96 3.58 -6.26
N ARG A 57 3.86 3.77 -6.98
CA ARG A 57 2.66 4.41 -6.45
C ARG A 57 1.52 3.43 -6.54
N PHE A 58 0.77 3.34 -5.47
CA PHE A 58 -0.32 2.38 -5.37
C PHE A 58 -1.66 3.08 -5.34
N ARG A 59 -2.61 2.53 -6.07
CA ARG A 59 -4.01 2.97 -6.01
C ARG A 59 -4.73 1.99 -5.09
N VAL A 60 -5.11 2.46 -3.91
CA VAL A 60 -5.73 1.64 -2.88
C VAL A 60 -7.18 2.07 -2.72
N THR A 61 -8.09 1.09 -2.66
CA THR A 61 -9.51 1.37 -2.46
C THR A 61 -9.82 1.38 -0.97
N VAL A 62 -10.27 2.53 -0.48
CA VAL A 62 -10.63 2.74 0.92
C VAL A 62 -12.04 3.29 0.98
N ASN A 63 -12.97 2.56 1.61
CA ASN A 63 -14.36 2.99 1.74
C ASN A 63 -15.00 3.35 0.39
N GLY A 64 -14.69 2.56 -0.64
CA GLY A 64 -15.23 2.77 -1.99
C GLY A 64 -14.53 3.86 -2.79
N ARG A 65 -13.52 4.50 -2.23
CA ARG A 65 -12.75 5.54 -2.91
C ARG A 65 -11.34 5.07 -3.20
N LYS A 66 -10.81 5.46 -4.36
CA LYS A 66 -9.45 5.13 -4.75
C LYS A 66 -8.50 6.24 -4.31
N VAL A 67 -7.48 5.87 -3.55
CA VAL A 67 -6.48 6.80 -3.03
C VAL A 67 -5.13 6.40 -3.58
N ILE A 68 -4.39 7.37 -4.12
CA ILE A 68 -3.03 7.14 -4.60
C ILE A 68 -2.07 7.36 -3.44
N ILE A 69 -1.25 6.36 -3.16
CA ILE A 69 -0.27 6.42 -2.07
C ILE A 69 1.11 6.17 -2.65
N ASP A 70 2.03 7.07 -2.33
CA ASP A 70 3.44 6.89 -2.71
C ASP A 70 4.02 5.75 -1.87
N GLY A 71 4.58 4.75 -2.55
CA GLY A 71 5.14 3.59 -1.86
C GLY A 71 6.28 3.93 -0.93
N ASP A 72 7.01 5.02 -1.21
CA ASP A 72 8.09 5.46 -0.33
C ASP A 72 7.58 5.82 1.07
N LEU A 73 6.34 6.30 1.16
CA LEU A 73 5.72 6.61 2.45
C LEU A 73 5.31 5.36 3.23
N LEU A 74 5.25 4.22 2.54
CA LEU A 74 4.83 2.96 3.15
C LEU A 74 6.01 2.08 3.57
N VAL A 75 7.24 2.51 3.32
CA VAL A 75 8.42 1.71 3.65
C VAL A 75 8.60 1.66 5.16
N ALA A 76 7.89 0.70 5.76
CA ALA A 76 7.96 0.38 7.18
C ALA A 76 7.03 -0.82 7.41
N ARG A 77 7.21 -1.49 8.52
CA ARG A 77 6.23 -2.50 8.91
C ARG A 77 4.97 -1.82 9.43
N PRO A 78 3.81 -2.48 9.31
CA PRO A 78 2.55 -1.87 9.77
C PRO A 78 2.61 -1.39 11.22
N GLU A 79 3.16 -2.18 12.12
CA GLU A 79 3.24 -1.80 13.52
C GLU A 79 4.14 -0.59 13.73
N ASP A 80 5.19 -0.43 12.93
CA ASP A 80 6.06 0.73 13.04
C ASP A 80 5.36 1.99 12.56
N ARG A 81 4.57 1.88 11.49
CA ARG A 81 3.77 3.01 11.00
C ARG A 81 2.73 3.45 12.01
N ILE A 82 2.09 2.48 12.66
CA ILE A 82 1.07 2.77 13.67
C ILE A 82 1.68 3.48 14.87
N LYS A 83 2.88 3.08 15.27
CA LYS A 83 3.55 3.68 16.44
C LYS A 83 4.10 5.06 16.16
N LYS A 84 4.47 5.36 14.91
CA LYS A 84 4.98 6.67 14.54
C LYS A 84 3.86 7.69 14.58
N LYS A 85 4.16 8.85 15.11
CA LYS A 85 3.22 9.96 15.09
C LYS A 85 3.40 10.72 13.79
N PHE A 86 2.45 10.57 12.89
CA PHE A 86 2.43 11.31 11.63
C PHE A 86 1.70 12.61 11.88
N LYS A 87 2.44 13.68 12.12
CA LYS A 87 1.86 14.95 12.53
C LYS A 87 0.89 15.55 11.53
N LYS A 88 0.95 15.10 10.30
CA LYS A 88 0.08 15.62 9.25
C LYS A 88 -1.17 14.76 9.02
N TRP A 89 -1.40 13.82 9.87
CA TRP A 89 -2.55 12.91 9.76
C TRP A 89 -3.54 13.11 10.92
#